data_129e6631f3d679a96c3ba3c539cb572a
#
_entry.id   129e6631f3d679a96c3ba3c539cb572a
#
_cell.length_a   1.000
_cell.length_b   1.000
_cell.length_c   1.000
_cell.angle_alpha   90.00
_cell.angle_beta   90.00
_cell.angle_gamma   90.00
#
_symmetry.space_group_name_H-M   'P 1'
#
loop_
_entity.id
_entity.type
_entity.pdbx_description
1 polymer ?
#
loop_
_entity_poly.entity_id
_entity_poly.type
_entity_poly.pdbx_seq_one_letter_code
_entity_poly.pdbx_strand_id
1 'polypeptide(L)'
;EQNMIQRLILTLVAVCFSFSVFAQDPIRVVGSSTVYPFTTNVAEKFGKLFGSTPIVESTGTGGGMKLFCAGATIETPSVTGASRAIKSKEAKMCADNGVSYIEVMIGNDGIAFANSLSGPQLNLTKKQLWLAMAELGPKPSKWSEIDPSLPDMEISILSPPPTSGTRDAWNSLVMKKGCPKDILESQGKKKCYQLREDGAVTEVGENDALIIQKLQDNEVRFGIFGFSYLDNAGDKIKPMTIEGVEITLDTIQSYEYPIARPLFVYFKKEHFEYVPGLKDFVKFYVSDSIMGPEGALMDIGLVPLDPATFKDMVASIQ
;
A
#
# COMPACT_ATOMS: atom_id res chain seq x y z
N GLU A 1 54.68 -31.11 42.01
CA GLU A 1 53.70 -31.44 40.92
C GLU A 1 52.31 -30.93 41.25
N GLN A 2 51.84 -30.90 42.49
CA GLN A 2 50.50 -30.42 42.85
C GLN A 2 50.30 -28.90 42.61
N ASN A 3 51.34 -28.10 42.70
CA ASN A 3 51.23 -26.63 42.50
C ASN A 3 51.13 -26.16 41.03
N MET A 4 51.44 -27.02 40.09
CA MET A 4 51.36 -26.72 38.65
C MET A 4 49.98 -26.97 38.11
N ILE A 5 49.25 -27.97 38.63
CA ILE A 5 47.90 -28.30 38.24
C ILE A 5 46.86 -27.28 38.79
N GLN A 6 47.10 -26.77 40.00
CA GLN A 6 46.24 -25.70 40.57
C GLN A 6 46.38 -24.36 39.86
N ARG A 7 47.54 -24.04 39.28
CA ARG A 7 47.74 -22.83 38.47
C ARG A 7 47.12 -22.92 37.09
N LEU A 8 47.01 -24.13 36.53
CA LEU A 8 46.38 -24.36 35.21
C LEU A 8 44.85 -24.29 35.31
N ILE A 9 44.26 -24.63 36.45
CA ILE A 9 42.79 -24.56 36.65
C ILE A 9 42.31 -23.13 36.92
N LEU A 10 43.14 -22.29 37.52
CA LEU A 10 42.77 -20.88 37.74
C LEU A 10 42.84 -20.00 36.49
N THR A 11 43.57 -20.42 35.43
CA THR A 11 43.69 -19.65 34.18
C THR A 11 42.58 -19.99 33.17
N LEU A 12 41.83 -21.05 33.39
CA LEU A 12 40.75 -21.47 32.45
C LEU A 12 39.38 -20.93 32.80
N VAL A 13 39.20 -20.27 33.96
CA VAL A 13 37.92 -19.72 34.44
C VAL A 13 37.71 -18.26 34.04
N ALA A 14 38.70 -17.58 33.44
CA ALA A 14 38.69 -16.13 33.20
C ALA A 14 38.31 -15.71 31.75
N VAL A 15 37.82 -16.56 30.88
CA VAL A 15 37.50 -16.20 29.47
C VAL A 15 36.08 -16.59 29.05
N CYS A 16 35.15 -16.69 29.97
CA CYS A 16 33.74 -16.62 29.62
C CYS A 16 33.21 -15.20 29.80
N PHE A 17 33.82 -14.22 29.13
CA PHE A 17 33.11 -13.00 28.81
C PHE A 17 32.01 -13.36 27.83
N SER A 18 30.85 -13.69 28.37
CA SER A 18 29.60 -13.69 27.62
C SER A 18 29.44 -12.32 27.01
N PHE A 19 29.79 -12.15 25.74
CA PHE A 19 29.25 -11.05 24.95
C PHE A 19 27.74 -11.28 24.95
N SER A 20 27.04 -10.64 25.87
CA SER A 20 25.61 -10.41 25.74
C SER A 20 25.49 -9.56 24.47
N VAL A 21 25.25 -10.22 23.35
CA VAL A 21 24.70 -9.54 22.17
C VAL A 21 23.35 -9.04 22.65
N PHE A 22 23.29 -7.78 23.09
CA PHE A 22 22.02 -7.11 23.27
C PHE A 22 21.34 -7.18 21.90
N ALA A 23 20.34 -8.01 21.77
CA ALA A 23 19.45 -7.97 20.61
C ALA A 23 18.91 -6.53 20.57
N GLN A 24 19.37 -5.76 19.61
CA GLN A 24 18.85 -4.41 19.40
C GLN A 24 17.37 -4.53 19.08
N ASP A 25 16.53 -3.75 19.76
CA ASP A 25 15.11 -3.73 19.45
C ASP A 25 14.94 -3.35 17.99
N PRO A 26 14.29 -4.20 17.18
CA PRO A 26 14.16 -3.95 15.74
C PRO A 26 13.27 -2.74 15.48
N ILE A 27 13.52 -2.03 14.39
CA ILE A 27 12.62 -0.99 13.89
C ILE A 27 11.26 -1.63 13.64
N ARG A 28 10.20 -1.15 14.31
CA ARG A 28 8.83 -1.63 14.13
C ARG A 28 8.04 -0.69 13.26
N VAL A 29 7.47 -1.25 12.19
CA VAL A 29 6.63 -0.56 11.22
C VAL A 29 5.24 -1.15 11.25
N VAL A 30 4.21 -0.32 11.31
CA VAL A 30 2.80 -0.72 11.26
C VAL A 30 2.07 0.09 10.18
N GLY A 31 0.84 -0.23 9.88
CA GLY A 31 -0.02 0.67 9.12
C GLY A 31 -0.71 0.06 7.89
N SER A 32 -0.81 0.85 6.85
CA SER A 32 -1.59 0.58 5.64
C SER A 32 -1.23 -0.74 4.96
N SER A 33 -2.24 -1.54 4.62
CA SER A 33 -2.10 -2.74 3.79
C SER A 33 -1.58 -2.42 2.38
N THR A 34 -1.90 -1.24 1.85
CA THR A 34 -1.39 -0.76 0.55
C THR A 34 0.10 -0.43 0.61
N VAL A 35 0.56 0.19 1.70
CA VAL A 35 1.97 0.58 1.88
C VAL A 35 2.84 -0.59 2.35
N TYR A 36 2.22 -1.60 2.95
CA TYR A 36 2.89 -2.78 3.50
C TYR A 36 3.88 -3.46 2.53
N PRO A 37 3.51 -3.82 1.28
CA PRO A 37 4.44 -4.49 0.36
C PRO A 37 5.63 -3.61 -0.02
N PHE A 38 5.43 -2.31 -0.17
CA PHE A 38 6.51 -1.36 -0.46
C PHE A 38 7.50 -1.27 0.70
N THR A 39 6.99 -1.06 1.92
CA THR A 39 7.86 -0.96 3.10
C THR A 39 8.54 -2.29 3.44
N THR A 40 7.89 -3.43 3.19
CA THR A 40 8.51 -4.76 3.36
C THR A 40 9.71 -4.93 2.41
N ASN A 41 9.57 -4.53 1.15
CA ASN A 41 10.68 -4.56 0.18
C ASN A 41 11.86 -3.69 0.64
N VAL A 42 11.58 -2.47 1.12
CA VAL A 42 12.61 -1.58 1.67
C VAL A 42 13.27 -2.19 2.90
N ALA A 43 12.48 -2.75 3.83
CA ALA A 43 12.98 -3.38 5.06
C ALA A 43 13.91 -4.57 4.76
N GLU A 44 13.55 -5.42 3.81
CA GLU A 44 14.37 -6.56 3.39
C GLU A 44 15.71 -6.10 2.76
N LYS A 45 15.67 -5.09 1.87
CA LYS A 45 16.86 -4.52 1.25
C LYS A 45 17.76 -3.86 2.31
N PHE A 46 17.16 -3.11 3.24
CA PHE A 46 17.86 -2.49 4.36
C PHE A 46 18.53 -3.55 5.26
N GLY A 47 17.79 -4.60 5.63
CA GLY A 47 18.32 -5.69 6.46
C GLY A 47 19.53 -6.39 5.83
N LYS A 48 19.52 -6.60 4.51
CA LYS A 48 20.66 -7.17 3.78
C LYS A 48 21.90 -6.28 3.83
N LEU A 49 21.74 -4.96 3.87
CA LEU A 49 22.85 -4.00 3.88
C LEU A 49 23.34 -3.67 5.28
N PHE A 50 22.43 -3.54 6.24
CA PHE A 50 22.71 -3.05 7.60
C PHE A 50 22.66 -4.13 8.69
N GLY A 51 22.26 -5.37 8.34
CA GLY A 51 22.30 -6.52 9.24
C GLY A 51 21.11 -6.65 10.21
N SER A 52 20.14 -5.71 10.19
CA SER A 52 18.93 -5.76 11.00
C SER A 52 17.72 -5.40 10.14
N THR A 53 16.82 -6.35 9.96
CA THR A 53 15.61 -6.16 9.13
C THR A 53 14.48 -5.58 9.99
N PRO A 54 13.93 -4.40 9.62
CA PRO A 54 12.73 -3.87 10.27
C PRO A 54 11.55 -4.85 10.22
N ILE A 55 10.77 -4.91 11.29
CA ILE A 55 9.55 -5.73 11.35
C ILE A 55 8.38 -4.90 10.83
N VAL A 56 7.71 -5.39 9.79
CA VAL A 56 6.60 -4.69 9.14
C VAL A 56 5.31 -5.47 9.35
N GLU A 57 4.26 -4.78 9.85
CA GLU A 57 2.96 -5.36 10.16
C GLU A 57 1.83 -4.57 9.49
N SER A 58 0.90 -5.26 8.83
CA SER A 58 -0.29 -4.64 8.23
C SER A 58 -1.40 -4.53 9.28
N THR A 59 -1.70 -3.30 9.71
CA THR A 59 -2.75 -2.99 10.71
C THR A 59 -3.85 -2.07 10.15
N GLY A 60 -3.74 -1.71 8.87
CA GLY A 60 -4.52 -0.65 8.24
C GLY A 60 -4.07 0.75 8.68
N THR A 61 -4.31 1.77 7.83
CA THR A 61 -3.87 3.16 8.11
C THR A 61 -4.36 3.68 9.45
N GLY A 62 -5.63 3.50 9.78
CA GLY A 62 -6.20 4.01 11.05
C GLY A 62 -5.67 3.27 12.27
N GLY A 63 -5.47 1.95 12.17
CA GLY A 63 -4.86 1.12 13.21
C GLY A 63 -3.41 1.52 13.46
N GLY A 64 -2.64 1.66 12.38
CA GLY A 64 -1.25 2.10 12.44
C GLY A 64 -1.07 3.48 13.07
N MET A 65 -1.87 4.46 12.64
CA MET A 65 -1.85 5.81 13.25
C MET A 65 -2.15 5.78 14.75
N LYS A 66 -3.13 4.97 15.17
CA LYS A 66 -3.48 4.82 16.59
C LYS A 66 -2.32 4.25 17.41
N LEU A 67 -1.66 3.19 16.92
CA LEU A 67 -0.50 2.58 17.57
C LEU A 67 0.71 3.52 17.59
N PHE A 68 0.98 4.17 16.45
CA PHE A 68 2.10 5.11 16.29
C PHE A 68 1.96 6.33 17.20
N CYS A 69 0.77 6.93 17.30
CA CYS A 69 0.50 8.10 18.13
C CYS A 69 0.18 7.76 19.59
N ALA A 70 0.30 6.48 20.02
CA ALA A 70 0.00 6.08 21.41
C ALA A 70 1.03 6.59 22.41
N GLY A 71 2.24 6.94 21.99
CA GLY A 71 3.30 7.47 22.83
C GLY A 71 4.67 7.41 22.17
N ALA A 72 5.68 7.91 22.87
CA ALA A 72 7.07 7.98 22.39
C ALA A 72 7.99 6.91 23.00
N THR A 73 7.44 5.94 23.74
CA THR A 73 8.22 4.86 24.35
C THR A 73 8.59 3.77 23.35
N ILE A 74 9.59 2.95 23.68
CA ILE A 74 10.11 1.88 22.81
C ILE A 74 9.06 0.80 22.47
N GLU A 75 8.04 0.64 23.30
CA GLU A 75 6.94 -0.31 23.07
C GLU A 75 6.03 0.11 21.94
N THR A 76 6.08 1.39 21.52
CA THR A 76 5.28 1.88 20.41
C THR A 76 6.03 1.77 19.08
N PRO A 77 5.34 1.68 17.93
CA PRO A 77 6.01 1.60 16.63
C PRO A 77 6.83 2.87 16.30
N SER A 78 7.99 2.68 15.67
CA SER A 78 8.85 3.76 15.19
C SER A 78 8.36 4.38 13.89
N VAL A 79 7.62 3.60 13.09
CA VAL A 79 7.20 3.97 11.73
C VAL A 79 5.75 3.55 11.49
N THR A 80 4.99 4.34 10.74
CA THR A 80 3.68 3.94 10.24
C THR A 80 3.47 4.31 8.79
N GLY A 81 3.00 3.33 7.99
CA GLY A 81 2.57 3.54 6.61
C GLY A 81 1.11 3.99 6.52
N ALA A 82 0.79 4.86 5.58
CA ALA A 82 -0.56 5.39 5.40
C ALA A 82 -0.93 5.56 3.93
N SER A 83 -2.14 5.16 3.57
CA SER A 83 -2.70 5.31 2.22
C SER A 83 -3.49 6.63 2.04
N ARG A 84 -3.23 7.59 2.89
CA ARG A 84 -3.70 8.96 2.90
C ARG A 84 -2.87 9.80 3.87
N ALA A 85 -2.89 11.11 3.72
CA ALA A 85 -2.29 11.99 4.73
C ALA A 85 -2.92 11.80 6.12
N ILE A 86 -2.14 12.07 7.16
CA ILE A 86 -2.59 12.06 8.54
C ILE A 86 -3.77 13.03 8.73
N LYS A 87 -4.80 12.62 9.45
CA LYS A 87 -5.95 13.47 9.76
C LYS A 87 -5.64 14.38 10.94
N SER A 88 -6.27 15.57 10.98
CA SER A 88 -6.13 16.53 12.10
C SER A 88 -6.36 15.89 13.48
N LYS A 89 -7.33 14.96 13.60
CA LYS A 89 -7.59 14.23 14.84
C LYS A 89 -6.43 13.29 15.22
N GLU A 90 -5.79 12.64 14.24
CA GLU A 90 -4.65 11.75 14.45
C GLU A 90 -3.40 12.57 14.79
N ALA A 91 -3.16 13.66 14.08
CA ALA A 91 -2.06 14.59 14.39
C ALA A 91 -2.18 15.18 15.79
N LYS A 92 -3.41 15.56 16.21
CA LYS A 92 -3.68 16.00 17.58
C LYS A 92 -3.38 14.89 18.60
N MET A 93 -3.79 13.67 18.35
CA MET A 93 -3.49 12.52 19.23
C MET A 93 -1.99 12.29 19.37
N CYS A 94 -1.23 12.39 18.28
CA CYS A 94 0.23 12.33 18.32
C CYS A 94 0.80 13.42 19.23
N ALA A 95 0.41 14.69 19.01
CA ALA A 95 0.88 15.83 19.80
C ALA A 95 0.53 15.71 21.30
N ASP A 96 -0.71 15.34 21.61
CA ASP A 96 -1.18 15.14 23.00
C ASP A 96 -0.36 14.04 23.73
N ASN A 97 0.16 13.05 23.01
CA ASN A 97 0.98 11.95 23.54
C ASN A 97 2.51 12.18 23.36
N GLY A 98 2.94 13.39 23.02
CA GLY A 98 4.35 13.74 22.91
C GLY A 98 5.05 13.09 21.73
N VAL A 99 4.33 12.75 20.64
CA VAL A 99 4.87 12.18 19.41
C VAL A 99 4.96 13.25 18.33
N SER A 100 6.18 13.52 17.88
CA SER A 100 6.48 14.28 16.67
C SER A 100 6.98 13.35 15.57
N TYR A 101 6.85 13.75 14.31
CA TYR A 101 7.16 12.86 13.19
C TYR A 101 7.72 13.60 11.98
N ILE A 102 8.40 12.83 11.11
CA ILE A 102 8.68 13.21 9.73
C ILE A 102 7.61 12.56 8.87
N GLU A 103 6.92 13.34 8.04
CA GLU A 103 6.00 12.85 7.00
C GLU A 103 6.75 12.71 5.69
N VAL A 104 6.69 11.53 5.09
CA VAL A 104 7.30 11.24 3.79
C VAL A 104 6.20 10.77 2.84
N MET A 105 5.94 11.52 1.78
CA MET A 105 5.12 11.06 0.66
C MET A 105 6.00 10.17 -0.21
N ILE A 106 5.71 8.87 -0.24
CA ILE A 106 6.59 7.88 -0.90
C ILE A 106 6.31 7.72 -2.40
N GLY A 107 5.16 8.16 -2.86
CA GLY A 107 4.68 7.99 -4.23
C GLY A 107 3.17 7.93 -4.28
N ASN A 108 2.64 7.39 -5.37
CA ASN A 108 1.21 7.33 -5.64
C ASN A 108 0.76 5.88 -5.90
N ASP A 109 -0.50 5.63 -5.60
CA ASP A 109 -1.22 4.43 -5.98
C ASP A 109 -2.20 4.81 -7.11
N GLY A 110 -2.20 4.05 -8.20
CA GLY A 110 -3.13 4.18 -9.31
C GLY A 110 -3.71 2.82 -9.65
N ILE A 111 -5.05 2.70 -9.69
CA ILE A 111 -5.73 1.43 -9.90
C ILE A 111 -6.42 1.42 -11.26
N ALA A 112 -6.04 0.46 -12.10
CA ALA A 112 -6.64 0.24 -13.40
C ALA A 112 -7.89 -0.65 -13.29
N PHE A 113 -8.87 -0.36 -14.15
CA PHE A 113 -9.94 -1.25 -14.55
C PHE A 113 -9.79 -1.52 -16.03
N ALA A 114 -9.51 -2.74 -16.42
CA ALA A 114 -9.08 -3.06 -17.77
C ALA A 114 -9.67 -4.38 -18.28
N ASN A 115 -9.65 -4.55 -19.59
CA ASN A 115 -10.03 -5.80 -20.26
C ASN A 115 -9.02 -6.18 -21.34
N SER A 116 -9.31 -7.26 -22.09
CA SER A 116 -8.54 -7.67 -23.24
C SER A 116 -8.50 -6.58 -24.33
N LEU A 117 -7.47 -6.54 -25.14
CA LEU A 117 -7.33 -5.57 -26.22
C LEU A 117 -8.50 -5.63 -27.22
N SER A 118 -9.05 -6.82 -27.46
CA SER A 118 -10.20 -7.07 -28.34
C SER A 118 -11.57 -6.75 -27.71
N GLY A 119 -11.63 -6.57 -26.38
CA GLY A 119 -12.86 -6.22 -25.67
C GLY A 119 -13.32 -4.76 -25.94
N PRO A 120 -14.48 -4.34 -25.41
CA PRO A 120 -14.98 -2.98 -25.60
C PRO A 120 -14.14 -1.94 -24.85
N GLN A 121 -14.09 -0.73 -25.40
CA GLN A 121 -13.61 0.45 -24.68
C GLN A 121 -14.78 1.10 -23.97
N LEU A 122 -14.72 1.19 -22.62
CA LEU A 122 -15.78 1.81 -21.83
C LEU A 122 -15.25 3.07 -21.14
N ASN A 123 -16.16 4.02 -20.94
CA ASN A 123 -15.99 5.12 -20.02
C ASN A 123 -16.97 4.93 -18.87
N LEU A 124 -16.44 4.69 -17.67
CA LEU A 124 -17.25 4.30 -16.52
C LEU A 124 -17.15 5.33 -15.39
N THR A 125 -18.24 5.51 -14.68
CA THR A 125 -18.26 6.29 -13.45
C THR A 125 -18.07 5.38 -12.24
N LYS A 126 -17.62 5.92 -11.12
CA LYS A 126 -17.54 5.20 -9.84
C LYS A 126 -18.91 4.65 -9.41
N LYS A 127 -19.99 5.38 -9.71
CA LYS A 127 -21.36 4.92 -9.45
C LYS A 127 -21.71 3.69 -10.28
N GLN A 128 -21.41 3.68 -11.58
CA GLN A 128 -21.68 2.51 -12.45
C GLN A 128 -20.85 1.29 -12.00
N LEU A 129 -19.58 1.48 -11.61
CA LEU A 129 -18.74 0.43 -11.05
C LEU A 129 -19.32 -0.12 -9.73
N TRP A 130 -19.82 0.74 -8.85
CA TRP A 130 -20.51 0.31 -7.63
C TRP A 130 -21.78 -0.49 -7.94
N LEU A 131 -22.60 -0.02 -8.87
CA LEU A 131 -23.82 -0.72 -9.31
C LEU A 131 -23.50 -2.11 -9.90
N ALA A 132 -22.38 -2.25 -10.62
CA ALA A 132 -21.94 -3.51 -11.18
C ALA A 132 -21.47 -4.51 -10.13
N MET A 133 -20.87 -4.04 -9.04
CA MET A 133 -20.06 -4.87 -8.14
C MET A 133 -20.64 -5.06 -6.74
N ALA A 134 -21.50 -4.15 -6.28
CA ALA A 134 -21.90 -4.11 -4.88
C ALA A 134 -22.93 -5.16 -4.51
N GLU A 135 -22.77 -5.77 -3.31
CA GLU A 135 -23.77 -6.69 -2.73
C GLU A 135 -25.10 -6.00 -2.47
N LEU A 136 -25.08 -4.74 -2.02
CA LEU A 136 -26.28 -3.94 -1.79
C LEU A 136 -26.78 -3.22 -3.05
N GLY A 137 -26.14 -3.44 -4.21
CA GLY A 137 -26.58 -2.88 -5.48
C GLY A 137 -27.72 -3.70 -6.12
N PRO A 138 -28.21 -3.27 -7.30
CA PRO A 138 -29.27 -3.93 -8.05
C PRO A 138 -28.87 -5.27 -8.67
N LYS A 139 -27.56 -5.61 -8.65
CA LYS A 139 -26.97 -6.84 -9.20
C LYS A 139 -27.34 -7.09 -10.66
N PRO A 140 -27.13 -6.14 -11.58
CA PRO A 140 -27.41 -6.32 -13.00
C PRO A 140 -26.57 -7.47 -13.57
N SER A 141 -27.13 -8.19 -14.55
CA SER A 141 -26.43 -9.25 -15.27
C SER A 141 -25.56 -8.70 -16.40
N LYS A 142 -25.97 -7.57 -16.97
CA LYS A 142 -25.35 -6.94 -18.13
C LYS A 142 -25.03 -5.46 -17.87
N TRP A 143 -24.02 -4.95 -18.55
CA TRP A 143 -23.64 -3.53 -18.49
C TRP A 143 -24.76 -2.61 -18.97
N SER A 144 -25.49 -3.02 -20.03
CA SER A 144 -26.63 -2.26 -20.56
C SER A 144 -27.80 -2.07 -19.56
N GLU A 145 -27.91 -2.91 -18.54
CA GLU A 145 -28.90 -2.78 -17.45
C GLU A 145 -28.54 -1.66 -16.46
N ILE A 146 -27.24 -1.29 -16.40
CA ILE A 146 -26.75 -0.15 -15.60
C ILE A 146 -27.01 1.15 -16.35
N ASP A 147 -26.68 1.18 -17.63
CA ASP A 147 -26.82 2.32 -18.51
C ASP A 147 -27.03 1.82 -19.96
N PRO A 148 -28.11 2.21 -20.65
CA PRO A 148 -28.36 1.79 -22.03
C PRO A 148 -27.29 2.16 -23.05
N SER A 149 -26.40 3.12 -22.71
CA SER A 149 -25.24 3.48 -23.56
C SER A 149 -24.09 2.48 -23.46
N LEU A 150 -24.08 1.63 -22.44
CA LEU A 150 -23.08 0.57 -22.26
C LEU A 150 -23.48 -0.67 -23.09
N PRO A 151 -22.50 -1.55 -23.44
CA PRO A 151 -22.76 -2.70 -24.28
C PRO A 151 -23.70 -3.72 -23.62
N ASP A 152 -24.49 -4.41 -24.46
CA ASP A 152 -25.33 -5.54 -24.03
C ASP A 152 -24.45 -6.79 -23.82
N MET A 153 -23.65 -6.76 -22.76
CA MET A 153 -22.63 -7.74 -22.45
C MET A 153 -22.68 -8.09 -20.97
N GLU A 154 -22.44 -9.35 -20.64
CA GLU A 154 -22.40 -9.83 -19.26
C GLU A 154 -21.35 -9.09 -18.41
N ILE A 155 -21.67 -8.88 -17.13
CA ILE A 155 -20.74 -8.37 -16.14
C ILE A 155 -19.91 -9.53 -15.61
N SER A 156 -18.61 -9.51 -15.90
CA SER A 156 -17.61 -10.46 -15.39
C SER A 156 -16.36 -9.69 -14.95
N ILE A 157 -16.09 -9.65 -13.65
CA ILE A 157 -15.02 -8.83 -13.06
C ILE A 157 -14.13 -9.68 -12.17
N LEU A 158 -12.83 -9.65 -12.40
CA LEU A 158 -11.81 -10.19 -11.52
C LEU A 158 -11.37 -9.13 -10.52
N SER A 159 -11.45 -9.42 -9.25
CA SER A 159 -11.08 -8.53 -8.14
C SER A 159 -9.94 -9.13 -7.34
N PRO A 160 -8.98 -8.32 -6.86
CA PRO A 160 -8.04 -8.76 -5.84
C PRO A 160 -8.76 -9.18 -4.55
N PRO A 161 -8.15 -10.04 -3.71
CA PRO A 161 -8.75 -10.49 -2.46
C PRO A 161 -8.83 -9.36 -1.41
N PRO A 162 -9.63 -9.51 -0.35
CA PRO A 162 -9.78 -8.49 0.70
C PRO A 162 -8.48 -8.10 1.43
N THR A 163 -7.45 -8.95 1.39
CA THR A 163 -6.12 -8.72 1.98
C THR A 163 -5.24 -7.79 1.14
N SER A 164 -5.56 -7.63 -0.14
CA SER A 164 -4.79 -6.83 -1.10
C SER A 164 -4.87 -5.32 -0.83
N GLY A 165 -3.72 -4.65 -0.95
CA GLY A 165 -3.65 -3.18 -0.95
C GLY A 165 -4.42 -2.55 -2.12
N THR A 166 -4.39 -3.17 -3.30
CA THR A 166 -5.18 -2.78 -4.48
C THR A 166 -6.68 -2.84 -4.18
N ARG A 167 -7.14 -3.90 -3.49
CA ARG A 167 -8.54 -3.98 -3.06
C ARG A 167 -8.91 -2.91 -2.03
N ASP A 168 -8.03 -2.58 -1.08
CA ASP A 168 -8.26 -1.48 -0.14
C ASP A 168 -8.38 -0.13 -0.86
N ALA A 169 -7.53 0.12 -1.86
CA ALA A 169 -7.63 1.30 -2.73
C ALA A 169 -8.97 1.34 -3.47
N TRP A 170 -9.35 0.24 -4.12
CA TRP A 170 -10.63 0.13 -4.82
C TRP A 170 -11.82 0.39 -3.90
N ASN A 171 -11.84 -0.20 -2.71
CA ASN A 171 -12.87 0.00 -1.72
C ASN A 171 -13.03 1.48 -1.31
N SER A 172 -11.92 2.18 -1.12
CA SER A 172 -11.95 3.58 -0.66
C SER A 172 -12.24 4.59 -1.77
N LEU A 173 -11.71 4.35 -2.98
CA LEU A 173 -11.75 5.29 -4.10
C LEU A 173 -12.94 5.04 -5.05
N VAL A 174 -13.41 3.80 -5.18
CA VAL A 174 -14.51 3.41 -6.06
C VAL A 174 -15.75 3.03 -5.26
N MET A 175 -15.69 1.95 -4.47
CA MET A 175 -16.87 1.41 -3.82
C MET A 175 -17.52 2.39 -2.85
N LYS A 176 -16.76 3.05 -2.01
CA LYS A 176 -17.29 4.08 -1.10
C LYS A 176 -17.80 5.31 -1.83
N LYS A 177 -17.10 5.75 -2.88
CA LYS A 177 -17.45 6.98 -3.61
C LYS A 177 -18.64 6.79 -4.55
N GLY A 178 -18.79 5.59 -5.10
CA GLY A 178 -19.94 5.21 -5.94
C GLY A 178 -21.18 4.78 -5.16
N CYS A 179 -21.02 4.47 -3.87
CA CYS A 179 -22.13 4.06 -3.00
C CYS A 179 -23.16 5.18 -2.82
N PRO A 180 -24.47 4.92 -2.97
CA PRO A 180 -25.51 5.90 -2.65
C PRO A 180 -25.38 6.43 -1.22
N LYS A 181 -25.65 7.73 -1.05
CA LYS A 181 -25.48 8.39 0.26
C LYS A 181 -26.35 7.78 1.36
N ASP A 182 -27.58 7.46 1.05
CA ASP A 182 -28.53 6.82 1.95
C ASP A 182 -28.04 5.45 2.45
N ILE A 183 -27.43 4.65 1.58
CA ILE A 183 -26.81 3.37 1.95
C ILE A 183 -25.56 3.62 2.80
N LEU A 184 -24.71 4.56 2.40
CA LEU A 184 -23.48 4.88 3.14
C LEU A 184 -23.80 5.38 4.57
N GLU A 185 -24.80 6.22 4.73
CA GLU A 185 -25.23 6.79 6.01
C GLU A 185 -25.94 5.77 6.90
N SER A 186 -26.83 4.95 6.33
CA SER A 186 -27.61 3.97 7.09
C SER A 186 -26.87 2.67 7.40
N GLN A 187 -26.06 2.16 6.45
CA GLN A 187 -25.38 0.85 6.54
C GLN A 187 -23.88 0.96 6.85
N GLY A 188 -23.32 2.14 6.62
CA GLY A 188 -21.89 2.43 6.82
C GLY A 188 -20.98 1.93 5.69
N LYS A 189 -19.74 2.44 5.69
CA LYS A 189 -18.77 2.21 4.61
C LYS A 189 -18.44 0.73 4.35
N LYS A 190 -18.44 -0.10 5.39
CA LYS A 190 -18.11 -1.54 5.24
C LYS A 190 -19.14 -2.27 4.39
N LYS A 191 -20.41 -1.89 4.47
CA LYS A 191 -21.47 -2.46 3.64
C LYS A 191 -21.36 -1.99 2.18
N CYS A 192 -20.94 -0.74 1.94
CA CYS A 192 -20.64 -0.25 0.60
C CYS A 192 -19.49 -1.03 -0.10
N TYR A 193 -18.57 -1.62 0.67
CA TYR A 193 -17.42 -2.37 0.15
C TYR A 193 -17.72 -3.84 -0.21
N GLN A 194 -18.82 -4.39 0.30
CA GLN A 194 -19.16 -5.77 0.03
C GLN A 194 -19.43 -5.99 -1.45
N LEU A 195 -18.71 -6.96 -2.03
CA LEU A 195 -18.92 -7.38 -3.40
C LEU A 195 -20.03 -8.43 -3.46
N ARG A 196 -20.73 -8.45 -4.58
CA ARG A 196 -21.73 -9.48 -4.89
C ARG A 196 -21.07 -10.85 -5.04
N GLU A 197 -21.76 -11.90 -4.62
CA GLU A 197 -21.27 -13.28 -4.60
C GLU A 197 -21.99 -14.22 -5.61
N ASP A 198 -22.70 -13.64 -6.57
CA ASP A 198 -23.48 -14.37 -7.58
C ASP A 198 -22.69 -14.81 -8.81
N GLY A 199 -21.37 -14.65 -8.78
CA GLY A 199 -20.43 -15.06 -9.84
C GLY A 199 -20.06 -13.96 -10.83
N ALA A 200 -20.73 -12.81 -10.83
CA ALA A 200 -20.37 -11.67 -11.69
C ALA A 200 -19.04 -11.03 -11.27
N VAL A 201 -18.72 -11.08 -9.98
CA VAL A 201 -17.42 -10.66 -9.43
C VAL A 201 -16.75 -11.88 -8.83
N THR A 202 -15.52 -12.17 -9.28
CA THR A 202 -14.72 -13.30 -8.79
C THR A 202 -13.47 -12.77 -8.12
N GLU A 203 -13.27 -13.11 -6.86
CA GLU A 203 -12.00 -12.82 -6.17
C GLU A 203 -10.93 -13.80 -6.64
N VAL A 204 -9.77 -13.27 -7.01
CA VAL A 204 -8.58 -14.04 -7.42
C VAL A 204 -7.44 -13.79 -6.43
N GLY A 205 -6.33 -14.51 -6.57
CA GLY A 205 -5.17 -14.32 -5.70
C GLY A 205 -4.54 -12.91 -5.82
N GLU A 206 -3.60 -12.59 -4.94
CA GLU A 206 -2.94 -11.27 -4.89
C GLU A 206 -1.99 -10.99 -6.07
N ASN A 207 -1.82 -11.94 -6.98
CA ASN A 207 -0.94 -11.78 -8.12
C ASN A 207 -1.65 -11.08 -9.27
N ASP A 208 -1.41 -9.78 -9.44
CA ASP A 208 -1.97 -8.96 -10.51
C ASP A 208 -1.61 -9.48 -11.92
N ALA A 209 -0.43 -10.09 -12.09
CA ALA A 209 -0.04 -10.71 -13.37
C ALA A 209 -0.97 -11.87 -13.75
N LEU A 210 -1.52 -12.59 -12.77
CA LEU A 210 -2.50 -13.66 -13.02
C LEU A 210 -3.84 -13.08 -13.48
N ILE A 211 -4.25 -11.92 -12.96
CA ILE A 211 -5.44 -11.20 -13.43
C ILE A 211 -5.26 -10.87 -14.91
N ILE A 212 -4.13 -10.24 -15.27
CA ILE A 212 -3.81 -9.85 -16.65
C ILE A 212 -3.85 -11.07 -17.58
N GLN A 213 -3.22 -12.18 -17.19
CA GLN A 213 -3.23 -13.40 -17.99
C GLN A 213 -4.66 -13.89 -18.26
N LYS A 214 -5.55 -13.83 -17.26
CA LYS A 214 -6.96 -14.25 -17.40
C LYS A 214 -7.79 -13.30 -18.24
N LEU A 215 -7.35 -12.06 -18.45
CA LEU A 215 -8.03 -11.09 -19.31
C LEU A 215 -7.70 -11.29 -20.80
N GLN A 216 -6.47 -11.69 -21.12
CA GLN A 216 -5.96 -11.72 -22.49
C GLN A 216 -6.84 -12.51 -23.47
N ASP A 217 -7.40 -13.61 -23.02
CA ASP A 217 -8.18 -14.53 -23.84
C ASP A 217 -9.70 -14.42 -23.61
N ASN A 218 -10.16 -13.32 -22.98
CA ASN A 218 -11.56 -13.16 -22.64
C ASN A 218 -12.05 -11.71 -22.83
N GLU A 219 -12.75 -11.46 -23.90
CA GLU A 219 -13.25 -10.13 -24.28
C GLU A 219 -14.34 -9.57 -23.36
N VAL A 220 -15.04 -10.44 -22.62
CA VAL A 220 -16.15 -10.07 -21.72
C VAL A 220 -15.65 -9.70 -20.34
N ARG A 221 -14.45 -10.16 -19.96
CA ARG A 221 -13.94 -10.07 -18.61
C ARG A 221 -13.14 -8.80 -18.36
N PHE A 222 -13.40 -8.16 -17.23
CA PHE A 222 -12.63 -7.04 -16.72
C PHE A 222 -11.81 -7.44 -15.49
N GLY A 223 -10.76 -6.70 -15.18
CA GLY A 223 -9.92 -6.93 -14.02
C GLY A 223 -9.50 -5.64 -13.35
N ILE A 224 -9.23 -5.73 -12.04
CA ILE A 224 -8.78 -4.65 -11.18
C ILE A 224 -7.35 -4.96 -10.74
N PHE A 225 -6.41 -4.06 -11.02
CA PHE A 225 -4.99 -4.22 -10.65
C PHE A 225 -4.25 -2.88 -10.67
N GLY A 226 -3.03 -2.86 -10.11
CA GLY A 226 -2.19 -1.66 -10.04
C GLY A 226 -1.67 -1.20 -11.40
N PHE A 227 -1.49 0.11 -11.56
CA PHE A 227 -1.04 0.76 -12.81
C PHE A 227 0.28 0.20 -13.35
N SER A 228 1.25 -0.11 -12.49
CA SER A 228 2.54 -0.67 -12.93
C SER A 228 2.41 -1.99 -13.68
N TYR A 229 1.41 -2.80 -13.31
CA TYR A 229 1.14 -4.05 -14.03
C TYR A 229 0.50 -3.81 -15.39
N LEU A 230 -0.25 -2.71 -15.54
CA LEU A 230 -0.77 -2.27 -16.83
C LEU A 230 0.37 -1.88 -17.78
N ASP A 231 1.32 -1.10 -17.30
CA ASP A 231 2.49 -0.66 -18.07
C ASP A 231 3.34 -1.86 -18.53
N ASN A 232 3.56 -2.82 -17.63
CA ASN A 232 4.28 -4.06 -17.94
C ASN A 232 3.51 -5.03 -18.86
N ALA A 233 2.20 -4.93 -18.96
CA ALA A 233 1.38 -5.79 -19.83
C ALA A 233 1.49 -5.41 -21.30
N GLY A 234 1.92 -4.20 -21.63
CA GLY A 234 2.03 -3.70 -23.00
C GLY A 234 0.71 -3.78 -23.77
N ASP A 235 0.76 -4.18 -25.04
CA ASP A 235 -0.38 -4.22 -25.97
C ASP A 235 -1.33 -5.42 -25.79
N LYS A 236 -1.35 -6.05 -24.61
CA LYS A 236 -2.18 -7.26 -24.38
C LYS A 236 -3.56 -6.95 -23.79
N ILE A 237 -3.65 -5.87 -23.03
CA ILE A 237 -4.87 -5.40 -22.36
C ILE A 237 -5.00 -3.89 -22.53
N LYS A 238 -6.22 -3.39 -22.35
CA LYS A 238 -6.48 -1.95 -22.41
C LYS A 238 -7.27 -1.48 -21.20
N PRO A 239 -6.91 -0.35 -20.60
CA PRO A 239 -7.64 0.23 -19.49
C PRO A 239 -8.90 0.94 -19.98
N MET A 240 -9.91 0.97 -19.12
CA MET A 240 -11.09 1.80 -19.28
C MET A 240 -10.78 3.23 -18.84
N THR A 241 -11.45 4.20 -19.43
CA THR A 241 -11.48 5.56 -18.87
C THR A 241 -12.43 5.63 -17.70
N ILE A 242 -12.09 6.38 -16.68
CA ILE A 242 -12.93 6.57 -15.49
C ILE A 242 -13.29 8.05 -15.38
N GLU A 243 -14.61 8.30 -15.40
CA GLU A 243 -15.15 9.68 -15.39
C GLU A 243 -14.53 10.57 -16.51
N GLY A 244 -14.27 9.94 -17.67
CA GLY A 244 -13.69 10.60 -18.85
C GLY A 244 -12.16 10.75 -18.84
N VAL A 245 -11.47 10.24 -17.82
CA VAL A 245 -10.01 10.38 -17.70
C VAL A 245 -9.31 9.04 -17.97
N GLU A 246 -8.28 9.07 -18.80
CA GLU A 246 -7.38 7.94 -19.04
C GLU A 246 -6.40 7.76 -17.88
N ILE A 247 -6.05 6.51 -17.58
CA ILE A 247 -5.01 6.20 -16.63
C ILE A 247 -3.64 6.29 -17.31
N THR A 248 -2.85 7.25 -16.90
CA THR A 248 -1.46 7.46 -17.32
C THR A 248 -0.61 7.86 -16.13
N LEU A 249 0.71 7.82 -16.26
CA LEU A 249 1.62 8.33 -15.24
C LEU A 249 1.26 9.77 -14.84
N ASP A 250 1.08 10.64 -15.83
CA ASP A 250 0.79 12.06 -15.60
C ASP A 250 -0.56 12.27 -14.90
N THR A 251 -1.62 11.56 -15.34
CA THR A 251 -2.96 11.72 -14.73
C THR A 251 -3.04 11.12 -13.33
N ILE A 252 -2.21 10.13 -13.00
CA ILE A 252 -2.06 9.62 -11.63
C ILE A 252 -1.30 10.63 -10.76
N GLN A 253 -0.18 11.16 -11.24
CA GLN A 253 0.65 12.12 -10.50
C GLN A 253 -0.07 13.45 -10.27
N SER A 254 -0.87 13.92 -11.23
CA SER A 254 -1.70 15.13 -11.11
C SER A 254 -3.02 14.91 -10.35
N TYR A 255 -3.38 13.65 -10.05
CA TYR A 255 -4.69 13.26 -9.46
C TYR A 255 -5.90 13.62 -10.33
N GLU A 256 -5.72 13.84 -11.63
CA GLU A 256 -6.82 13.92 -12.58
C GLU A 256 -7.51 12.58 -12.75
N TYR A 257 -6.74 11.46 -12.74
CA TYR A 257 -7.32 10.14 -12.75
C TYR A 257 -7.98 9.83 -11.42
N PRO A 258 -9.30 9.51 -11.41
CA PRO A 258 -10.09 9.48 -10.17
C PRO A 258 -9.80 8.31 -9.22
N ILE A 259 -9.05 7.29 -9.68
CA ILE A 259 -8.66 6.13 -8.86
C ILE A 259 -7.16 6.20 -8.59
N ALA A 260 -6.71 7.35 -8.09
CA ALA A 260 -5.34 7.62 -7.67
C ALA A 260 -5.31 8.26 -6.27
N ARG A 261 -4.25 8.00 -5.52
CA ARG A 261 -4.03 8.58 -4.19
C ARG A 261 -2.55 8.62 -3.82
N PRO A 262 -2.11 9.61 -3.01
CA PRO A 262 -0.78 9.62 -2.43
C PRO A 262 -0.63 8.58 -1.32
N LEU A 263 0.57 8.03 -1.20
CA LEU A 263 0.96 7.11 -0.13
C LEU A 263 2.04 7.76 0.74
N PHE A 264 2.00 7.48 2.03
CA PHE A 264 2.86 8.11 3.03
C PHE A 264 3.51 7.10 3.97
N VAL A 265 4.67 7.49 4.51
CA VAL A 265 5.31 6.85 5.65
C VAL A 265 5.68 7.94 6.65
N TYR A 266 5.40 7.69 7.93
CA TYR A 266 5.67 8.59 9.04
C TYR A 266 6.73 7.97 9.95
N PHE A 267 7.78 8.74 10.28
CA PHE A 267 8.87 8.33 11.15
C PHE A 267 8.83 9.12 12.45
N LYS A 268 8.83 8.43 13.59
CA LYS A 268 8.77 9.03 14.92
C LYS A 268 10.11 9.65 15.28
N LYS A 269 10.15 10.97 15.52
CA LYS A 269 11.40 11.70 15.79
C LYS A 269 12.02 11.31 17.13
N GLU A 270 11.21 11.08 18.16
CA GLU A 270 11.68 10.71 19.50
C GLU A 270 12.46 9.38 19.49
N HIS A 271 12.15 8.48 18.54
CA HIS A 271 12.85 7.20 18.40
C HIS A 271 14.22 7.29 17.77
N PHE A 272 14.60 8.42 17.15
CA PHE A 272 15.92 8.59 16.54
C PHE A 272 17.08 8.51 17.53
N GLU A 273 16.84 8.77 18.81
CA GLU A 273 17.90 8.77 19.81
C GLU A 273 18.15 7.38 20.41
N TYR A 274 17.17 6.48 20.38
CA TYR A 274 17.27 5.20 21.07
C TYR A 274 16.84 3.96 20.27
N VAL A 275 16.31 4.12 19.05
CA VAL A 275 16.06 3.00 18.14
C VAL A 275 17.22 2.91 17.14
N PRO A 276 18.13 1.94 17.31
CA PRO A 276 19.30 1.82 16.45
C PRO A 276 18.92 1.64 14.98
N GLY A 277 19.65 2.33 14.10
CA GLY A 277 19.45 2.23 12.65
C GLY A 277 18.24 2.98 12.09
N LEU A 278 17.38 3.59 12.93
CA LEU A 278 16.19 4.30 12.42
C LEU A 278 16.56 5.50 11.54
N LYS A 279 17.57 6.27 11.90
CA LYS A 279 18.07 7.40 11.06
C LYS A 279 18.58 6.91 9.70
N ASP A 280 19.30 5.78 9.69
CA ASP A 280 19.79 5.17 8.45
C ASP A 280 18.65 4.59 7.62
N PHE A 281 17.62 4.01 8.27
CA PHE A 281 16.44 3.51 7.59
C PHE A 281 15.65 4.63 6.89
N VAL A 282 15.49 5.81 7.53
CA VAL A 282 14.89 6.98 6.87
C VAL A 282 15.69 7.39 5.64
N LYS A 283 17.02 7.57 5.78
CA LYS A 283 17.88 7.96 4.66
C LYS A 283 17.84 6.94 3.51
N PHE A 284 17.86 5.66 3.86
CA PHE A 284 17.78 4.58 2.88
C PHE A 284 16.44 4.59 2.16
N TYR A 285 15.32 4.73 2.91
CA TYR A 285 13.99 4.75 2.36
C TYR A 285 13.82 5.86 1.31
N VAL A 286 14.26 7.08 1.62
CA VAL A 286 14.13 8.26 0.75
C VAL A 286 15.25 8.41 -0.27
N SER A 287 16.12 7.42 -0.40
CA SER A 287 17.20 7.46 -1.40
C SER A 287 16.65 7.35 -2.82
N ASP A 288 17.38 7.89 -3.78
CA ASP A 288 17.04 7.84 -5.20
C ASP A 288 16.91 6.39 -5.71
N SER A 289 17.78 5.49 -5.24
CA SER A 289 17.73 4.06 -5.60
C SER A 289 16.52 3.29 -5.06
N ILE A 290 15.82 3.82 -4.05
CA ILE A 290 14.63 3.20 -3.46
C ILE A 290 13.37 3.90 -3.93
N MET A 291 13.26 5.20 -3.68
CA MET A 291 12.04 5.98 -3.83
C MET A 291 12.10 6.97 -5.02
N GLY A 292 13.26 7.10 -5.64
CA GLY A 292 13.44 7.96 -6.81
C GLY A 292 12.60 7.54 -8.02
N PRO A 293 12.55 8.37 -9.07
CA PRO A 293 11.73 8.11 -10.25
C PRO A 293 12.00 6.78 -10.97
N GLU A 294 13.21 6.23 -10.83
CA GLU A 294 13.62 4.91 -11.34
C GLU A 294 14.04 3.99 -10.17
N GLY A 295 13.53 4.25 -8.96
CA GLY A 295 13.88 3.51 -7.77
C GLY A 295 13.18 2.16 -7.64
N ALA A 296 13.68 1.32 -6.74
CA ALA A 296 13.22 -0.06 -6.55
C ALA A 296 11.72 -0.20 -6.20
N LEU A 297 11.09 0.85 -5.69
CA LEU A 297 9.65 0.83 -5.40
C LEU A 297 8.78 0.90 -6.66
N MET A 298 9.29 1.50 -7.75
CA MET A 298 8.62 1.49 -9.03
C MET A 298 8.53 0.05 -9.59
N ASP A 299 9.58 -0.76 -9.43
CA ASP A 299 9.61 -2.16 -9.90
C ASP A 299 8.50 -3.04 -9.30
N ILE A 300 7.97 -2.66 -8.14
CA ILE A 300 6.92 -3.39 -7.42
C ILE A 300 5.59 -2.66 -7.38
N GLY A 301 5.42 -1.64 -8.22
CA GLY A 301 4.11 -1.08 -8.48
C GLY A 301 3.81 0.28 -7.91
N LEU A 302 4.74 0.91 -7.23
CA LEU A 302 4.57 2.30 -6.81
C LEU A 302 4.68 3.22 -8.03
N VAL A 303 3.72 4.12 -8.19
CA VAL A 303 3.87 5.25 -9.13
C VAL A 303 4.73 6.30 -8.44
N PRO A 304 5.95 6.59 -8.94
CA PRO A 304 6.87 7.50 -8.28
C PRO A 304 6.32 8.93 -8.24
N LEU A 305 6.89 9.74 -7.36
CA LEU A 305 6.71 11.19 -7.42
C LEU A 305 7.36 11.73 -8.69
N ASP A 306 6.83 12.83 -9.22
CA ASP A 306 7.57 13.57 -10.24
C ASP A 306 8.92 14.07 -9.69
N PRO A 307 9.93 14.27 -10.54
CA PRO A 307 11.30 14.57 -10.08
C PRO A 307 11.41 15.83 -9.22
N ALA A 308 10.56 16.85 -9.46
CA ALA A 308 10.58 18.09 -8.69
C ALA A 308 10.03 17.86 -7.28
N THR A 309 8.87 17.21 -7.18
CA THR A 309 8.22 16.84 -5.90
C THR A 309 9.13 15.91 -5.09
N PHE A 310 9.77 14.92 -5.73
CA PHE A 310 10.73 14.04 -5.06
C PHE A 310 11.89 14.83 -4.45
N LYS A 311 12.50 15.72 -5.22
CA LYS A 311 13.62 16.57 -4.75
C LYS A 311 13.21 17.45 -3.56
N ASP A 312 12.04 18.09 -3.64
CA ASP A 312 11.54 18.96 -2.57
C ASP A 312 11.23 18.15 -1.31
N MET A 313 10.66 16.94 -1.46
CA MET A 313 10.39 16.04 -0.35
C MET A 313 11.68 15.60 0.35
N VAL A 314 12.72 15.19 -0.39
CA VAL A 314 14.02 14.81 0.18
C VAL A 314 14.65 16.00 0.91
N ALA A 315 14.60 17.20 0.33
CA ALA A 315 15.15 18.41 0.96
C ALA A 315 14.43 18.76 2.27
N SER A 316 13.14 18.45 2.41
CA SER A 316 12.36 18.72 3.63
C SER A 316 12.71 17.82 4.82
N ILE A 317 13.44 16.72 4.58
CA ILE A 317 13.79 15.70 5.58
C ILE A 317 15.21 15.94 6.14
N GLN A 318 16.08 16.59 5.39
CA GLN A 318 17.45 16.93 5.78
C GLN A 318 17.48 18.08 6.78
#